data_327b5a0048fb8e2f8c1e7d245bdba791
#
_entry.id   327b5a0048fb8e2f8c1e7d245bdba791
#
_cell.length_a   1.000
_cell.length_b   1.000
_cell.length_c   1.000
_cell.angle_alpha   90.00
_cell.angle_beta   90.00
_cell.angle_gamma   90.00
#
_symmetry.space_group_name_H-M   'P 1'
#
loop_
_entity.id
_entity.type
_entity.pdbx_description
1 polymer ?
#
loop_
_entity_poly.entity_id
_entity_poly.type
_entity_poly.pdbx_seq_one_letter_code
_entity_poly.pdbx_strand_id
1 'polypeptide(L)'
;MEIWMFTAPFKQGILKELAKCWRDYDGKKYCMGIEKGRGGFRHIQGRIKVSADTNYEIIERIGKRKTRTRKGYRMFDTLSKAGIHCQKTDQWTDYESKDGYYIMSDDTEEVRAQRFGHPTEEQEDVLRLLESNNDREITVWYDETGNVGKSWLTGHLWEKHKAHQVRLTGSAEGIVKDVCSKMDQERRPIVIIDIPRSGKWTPAIYEAIEVIKDGLIDDPRYSAHAMNIRGTKVMVMCNTKPKLDRLSKDRWIFYNAPVGADKG
;
A
#
# COMPACT_ATOMS: atom_id res chain seq x y z
N MET A 1 -11.97 -14.54 -21.05
CA MET A 1 -10.66 -13.94 -20.71
C MET A 1 -9.88 -14.92 -19.87
N GLU A 2 -8.57 -14.99 -20.07
CA GLU A 2 -7.67 -15.85 -19.31
C GLU A 2 -6.80 -15.03 -18.39
N ILE A 3 -6.45 -15.58 -17.22
CA ILE A 3 -5.52 -14.96 -16.27
C ILE A 3 -4.25 -15.79 -16.27
N TRP A 4 -3.13 -15.11 -16.43
CA TRP A 4 -1.81 -15.73 -16.41
C TRP A 4 -0.92 -15.06 -15.38
N MET A 5 -0.22 -15.86 -14.61
CA MET A 5 0.92 -15.44 -13.78
C MET A 5 2.19 -15.59 -14.60
N PHE A 6 3.14 -14.70 -14.41
CA PHE A 6 4.46 -14.83 -15.02
C PHE A 6 5.56 -14.37 -14.07
N THR A 7 6.74 -14.95 -14.27
CA THR A 7 7.97 -14.56 -13.60
C THR A 7 9.02 -14.29 -14.66
N ALA A 8 9.60 -13.09 -14.66
CA ALA A 8 10.63 -12.68 -15.60
C ALA A 8 11.93 -12.30 -14.88
N PRO A 9 13.10 -12.52 -15.50
CA PRO A 9 14.37 -12.03 -14.97
C PRO A 9 14.35 -10.50 -14.83
N PHE A 10 14.92 -10.00 -13.74
CA PHE A 10 15.05 -8.56 -13.55
C PHE A 10 16.10 -7.97 -14.47
N LYS A 11 15.75 -6.90 -15.19
CA LYS A 11 16.67 -5.94 -15.81
C LYS A 11 16.13 -4.53 -15.63
N GLN A 12 17.01 -3.55 -15.65
CA GLN A 12 16.61 -2.14 -15.55
C GLN A 12 15.62 -1.77 -16.66
N GLY A 13 14.52 -1.10 -16.32
CA GLY A 13 13.50 -0.69 -17.27
C GLY A 13 12.48 -1.77 -17.67
N ILE A 14 12.64 -3.04 -17.26
CA ILE A 14 11.79 -4.17 -17.67
C ILE A 14 10.30 -3.93 -17.40
N LEU A 15 9.91 -3.28 -16.29
CA LEU A 15 8.51 -2.98 -15.99
C LEU A 15 7.87 -2.10 -17.06
N LYS A 16 8.60 -1.07 -17.54
CA LYS A 16 8.11 -0.19 -18.62
C LYS A 16 7.99 -0.93 -19.95
N GLU A 17 8.96 -1.81 -20.26
CA GLU A 17 8.95 -2.64 -21.47
C GLU A 17 7.74 -3.59 -21.46
N LEU A 18 7.52 -4.30 -20.36
CA LEU A 18 6.38 -5.21 -20.19
C LEU A 18 5.04 -4.45 -20.24
N ALA A 19 4.93 -3.32 -19.53
CA ALA A 19 3.72 -2.51 -19.55
C ALA A 19 3.39 -2.00 -20.95
N LYS A 20 4.41 -1.62 -21.75
CA LYS A 20 4.21 -1.26 -23.15
C LYS A 20 3.76 -2.46 -23.98
N CYS A 21 4.40 -3.61 -23.80
CA CYS A 21 4.04 -4.85 -24.49
C CYS A 21 2.56 -5.22 -24.20
N TRP A 22 2.15 -5.19 -22.95
CA TRP A 22 0.76 -5.51 -22.58
C TRP A 22 -0.25 -4.54 -23.17
N ARG A 23 0.05 -3.25 -23.23
CA ARG A 23 -0.81 -2.25 -23.91
C ARG A 23 -0.88 -2.47 -25.42
N ASP A 24 0.24 -2.71 -26.07
CA ASP A 24 0.33 -2.96 -27.50
C ASP A 24 -0.49 -4.20 -27.94
N TYR A 25 -0.70 -5.14 -27.01
CA TYR A 25 -1.47 -6.37 -27.23
C TYR A 25 -2.83 -6.39 -26.53
N ASP A 26 -3.38 -5.23 -26.22
CA ASP A 26 -4.71 -5.12 -25.60
C ASP A 26 -4.87 -5.96 -24.31
N GLY A 27 -3.82 -6.03 -23.51
CA GLY A 27 -3.87 -6.60 -22.16
C GLY A 27 -4.90 -5.84 -21.32
N LYS A 28 -5.95 -6.53 -20.90
CA LYS A 28 -7.13 -5.90 -20.27
C LYS A 28 -6.86 -5.45 -18.84
N LYS A 29 -6.04 -6.19 -18.13
CA LYS A 29 -5.62 -5.86 -16.78
C LYS A 29 -4.27 -6.53 -16.49
N TYR A 30 -3.35 -5.81 -15.83
CA TYR A 30 -2.12 -6.39 -15.34
C TYR A 30 -1.71 -5.76 -14.00
N CYS A 31 -1.01 -6.56 -13.19
CA CYS A 31 -0.26 -6.13 -12.02
C CYS A 31 1.13 -6.79 -12.11
N MET A 32 2.20 -6.01 -11.94
CA MET A 32 3.58 -6.49 -12.04
C MET A 32 4.44 -5.84 -10.98
N GLY A 33 5.15 -6.63 -10.19
CA GLY A 33 6.03 -6.14 -9.13
C GLY A 33 7.46 -6.63 -9.27
N ILE A 34 8.40 -5.90 -8.68
CA ILE A 34 9.78 -6.31 -8.50
C ILE A 34 9.87 -7.00 -7.14
N GLU A 35 10.20 -8.28 -7.13
CA GLU A 35 10.38 -9.06 -5.92
C GLU A 35 11.85 -9.46 -5.73
N LYS A 36 12.22 -9.66 -4.46
CA LYS A 36 13.52 -10.19 -4.07
C LYS A 36 13.32 -11.62 -3.55
N GLY A 37 13.78 -12.60 -4.31
CA GLY A 37 13.73 -14.01 -3.91
C GLY A 37 14.63 -14.32 -2.70
N ARG A 38 14.45 -15.50 -2.10
CA ARG A 38 15.21 -15.96 -0.92
C ARG A 38 16.72 -15.91 -1.09
N GLY A 39 17.23 -16.07 -2.30
CA GLY A 39 18.66 -15.95 -2.64
C GLY A 39 19.15 -14.52 -2.93
N GLY A 40 18.33 -13.51 -2.71
CA GLY A 40 18.67 -12.11 -2.95
C GLY A 40 18.51 -11.65 -4.40
N PHE A 41 18.21 -12.54 -5.34
CA PHE A 41 18.03 -12.21 -6.75
C PHE A 41 16.71 -11.49 -6.97
N ARG A 42 16.75 -10.38 -7.71
CA ARG A 42 15.56 -9.65 -8.14
C ARG A 42 14.94 -10.32 -9.35
N HIS A 43 13.62 -10.40 -9.35
CA HIS A 43 12.84 -10.86 -10.49
C HIS A 43 11.54 -10.05 -10.58
N ILE A 44 10.89 -10.13 -11.72
CA ILE A 44 9.56 -9.56 -11.91
C ILE A 44 8.56 -10.68 -11.74
N GLN A 45 7.59 -10.47 -10.87
CA GLN A 45 6.40 -11.30 -10.81
C GLN A 45 5.18 -10.49 -11.24
N GLY A 46 4.29 -11.10 -12.00
CA GLY A 46 3.13 -10.39 -12.50
C GLY A 46 1.98 -11.29 -12.85
N ARG A 47 0.82 -10.63 -12.99
CA ARG A 47 -0.42 -11.21 -13.51
C ARG A 47 -0.93 -10.36 -14.66
N ILE A 48 -1.52 -11.03 -15.64
CA ILE A 48 -2.15 -10.37 -16.76
C ILE A 48 -3.46 -11.07 -17.14
N LYS A 49 -4.48 -10.28 -17.45
CA LYS A 49 -5.72 -10.71 -18.10
C LYS A 49 -5.63 -10.43 -19.59
N VAL A 50 -5.83 -11.46 -20.40
CA VAL A 50 -5.84 -11.36 -21.86
C VAL A 50 -7.03 -12.09 -22.46
N SER A 51 -7.44 -11.74 -23.69
CA SER A 51 -8.31 -12.62 -24.46
C SER A 51 -7.53 -13.84 -24.93
N ALA A 52 -8.21 -14.94 -25.24
CA ALA A 52 -7.56 -16.12 -25.77
C ALA A 52 -6.83 -15.85 -27.10
N ASP A 53 -7.38 -15.01 -27.96
CA ASP A 53 -6.79 -14.63 -29.25
C ASP A 53 -5.55 -13.74 -29.06
N THR A 54 -5.64 -12.73 -28.20
CA THR A 54 -4.54 -11.82 -27.86
C THR A 54 -3.36 -12.58 -27.27
N ASN A 55 -3.63 -13.65 -26.55
CA ASN A 55 -2.62 -14.50 -25.92
C ASN A 55 -1.64 -15.11 -26.93
N TYR A 56 -2.11 -15.54 -28.10
CA TYR A 56 -1.23 -16.10 -29.13
C TYR A 56 -0.28 -15.05 -29.72
N GLU A 57 -0.74 -13.83 -29.94
CA GLU A 57 0.10 -12.75 -30.47
C GLU A 57 1.18 -12.30 -29.49
N ILE A 58 0.84 -12.21 -28.19
CA ILE A 58 1.81 -11.89 -27.13
C ILE A 58 2.93 -12.93 -27.08
N ILE A 59 2.58 -14.19 -27.15
CA ILE A 59 3.52 -15.31 -27.13
C ILE A 59 4.49 -15.23 -28.30
N GLU A 60 3.99 -15.00 -29.51
CA GLU A 60 4.83 -14.90 -30.70
C GLU A 60 5.85 -13.76 -30.61
N ARG A 61 5.47 -12.63 -30.04
CA ARG A 61 6.33 -11.44 -29.97
C ARG A 61 7.39 -11.52 -28.87
N ILE A 62 7.02 -12.01 -27.70
CA ILE A 62 7.96 -12.19 -26.57
C ILE A 62 8.93 -13.35 -26.87
N GLY A 63 8.45 -14.40 -27.51
CA GLY A 63 9.25 -15.58 -27.88
C GLY A 63 10.14 -15.42 -29.08
N LYS A 64 10.08 -14.32 -29.82
CA LYS A 64 10.85 -14.07 -31.07
C LYS A 64 10.68 -15.13 -32.16
N ARG A 65 9.62 -15.93 -32.19
CA ARG A 65 9.35 -16.94 -33.20
C ARG A 65 7.91 -16.87 -33.73
N LYS A 66 7.78 -16.64 -35.03
CA LYS A 66 6.57 -16.95 -35.80
C LYS A 66 6.49 -18.46 -35.99
N THR A 67 5.75 -19.17 -35.18
CA THR A 67 5.39 -20.56 -35.46
C THR A 67 3.89 -20.69 -35.57
N ARG A 68 3.40 -20.85 -36.80
CA ARG A 68 2.04 -21.24 -37.12
C ARG A 68 1.83 -22.71 -36.81
N THR A 69 1.51 -23.08 -35.60
CA THR A 69 1.02 -24.43 -35.29
C THR A 69 -0.18 -24.36 -34.37
N ARG A 70 -1.31 -24.73 -34.93
CA ARG A 70 -2.66 -24.71 -34.35
C ARG A 70 -2.94 -25.77 -33.30
N LYS A 71 -2.01 -26.59 -32.88
CA LYS A 71 -2.27 -27.67 -31.90
C LYS A 71 -1.22 -27.70 -30.81
N GLY A 72 -1.63 -27.42 -29.58
CA GLY A 72 -0.89 -27.78 -28.36
C GLY A 72 0.26 -26.87 -28.00
N TYR A 73 0.32 -25.66 -28.55
CA TYR A 73 1.35 -24.69 -28.17
C TYR A 73 1.08 -24.21 -26.76
N ARG A 74 1.91 -24.64 -25.81
CA ARG A 74 1.84 -24.13 -24.45
C ARG A 74 2.56 -22.79 -24.41
N MET A 75 1.83 -21.72 -24.03
CA MET A 75 2.40 -20.39 -23.73
C MET A 75 3.66 -20.53 -22.88
N PHE A 76 3.64 -21.45 -21.93
CA PHE A 76 4.75 -21.86 -21.11
C PHE A 76 6.05 -22.17 -21.90
N ASP A 77 5.98 -22.93 -23.01
CA ASP A 77 7.17 -23.35 -23.74
C ASP A 77 7.85 -22.19 -24.49
N THR A 78 7.08 -21.22 -24.93
CA THR A 78 7.60 -20.07 -25.69
C THR A 78 8.20 -19.02 -24.77
N LEU A 79 7.53 -18.72 -23.69
CA LEU A 79 8.01 -17.75 -22.69
C LEU A 79 9.16 -18.34 -21.87
N SER A 80 9.17 -19.63 -21.62
CA SER A 80 10.28 -20.35 -20.99
C SER A 80 11.58 -20.19 -21.81
N LYS A 81 11.50 -20.30 -23.14
CA LYS A 81 12.66 -20.04 -24.03
C LYS A 81 13.16 -18.59 -24.02
N ALA A 82 12.31 -17.66 -23.63
CA ALA A 82 12.67 -16.25 -23.40
C ALA A 82 13.11 -15.98 -21.95
N GLY A 83 13.20 -17.01 -21.11
CA GLY A 83 13.52 -16.88 -19.68
C GLY A 83 12.34 -16.37 -18.84
N ILE A 84 11.12 -16.40 -19.37
CA ILE A 84 9.91 -15.97 -18.68
C ILE A 84 9.07 -17.20 -18.39
N HIS A 85 8.81 -17.44 -17.10
CA HIS A 85 7.91 -18.49 -16.67
C HIS A 85 6.47 -18.00 -16.64
N CYS A 86 5.55 -18.74 -17.25
CA CYS A 86 4.12 -18.44 -17.22
C CYS A 86 3.28 -19.61 -16.77
N GLN A 87 2.27 -19.32 -15.98
CA GLN A 87 1.29 -20.28 -15.50
C GLN A 87 -0.11 -19.68 -15.56
N LYS A 88 -1.06 -20.44 -16.11
CA LYS A 88 -2.48 -20.08 -16.06
C LYS A 88 -3.00 -20.19 -14.65
N THR A 89 -3.83 -19.23 -14.24
CA THR A 89 -4.49 -19.22 -12.93
C THR A 89 -5.96 -18.81 -13.10
N ASP A 90 -6.80 -19.24 -12.18
CA ASP A 90 -8.22 -18.87 -12.19
C ASP A 90 -8.51 -17.67 -11.29
N GLN A 91 -7.53 -17.24 -10.47
CA GLN A 91 -7.69 -16.16 -9.52
C GLN A 91 -6.88 -14.93 -9.90
N TRP A 92 -7.56 -13.78 -9.86
CA TRP A 92 -6.93 -12.47 -9.86
C TRP A 92 -6.65 -12.04 -8.41
N THR A 93 -5.41 -11.70 -8.11
CA THR A 93 -5.01 -11.06 -6.86
C THR A 93 -4.02 -9.94 -7.18
N ASP A 94 -3.83 -9.02 -6.23
CA ASP A 94 -2.83 -7.96 -6.31
C ASP A 94 -1.57 -8.30 -5.49
N TYR A 95 -1.32 -9.60 -5.26
CA TYR A 95 -0.19 -10.10 -4.47
C TYR A 95 1.16 -9.56 -4.93
N GLU A 96 1.29 -9.30 -6.23
CA GLU A 96 2.51 -8.77 -6.85
C GLU A 96 2.82 -7.31 -6.45
N SER A 97 1.90 -6.63 -5.75
CA SER A 97 2.09 -5.29 -5.20
C SER A 97 2.77 -5.25 -3.83
N LYS A 98 2.83 -6.37 -3.12
CA LYS A 98 3.21 -6.51 -1.70
C LYS A 98 4.52 -5.82 -1.28
N ASP A 99 5.50 -5.74 -2.19
CA ASP A 99 6.80 -5.13 -1.89
C ASP A 99 6.84 -3.62 -2.21
N GLY A 100 5.71 -3.03 -2.64
CA GLY A 100 5.57 -1.60 -2.91
C GLY A 100 6.34 -1.07 -4.13
N TYR A 101 6.88 -1.96 -4.98
CA TYR A 101 7.54 -1.65 -6.24
C TYR A 101 6.83 -2.34 -7.40
N TYR A 102 5.69 -1.81 -7.79
CA TYR A 102 4.80 -2.44 -8.77
C TYR A 102 4.18 -1.43 -9.74
N ILE A 103 3.60 -1.94 -10.83
CA ILE A 103 2.83 -1.19 -11.82
C ILE A 103 1.53 -1.94 -12.09
N MET A 104 0.42 -1.20 -12.12
CA MET A 104 -0.90 -1.70 -12.52
C MET A 104 -1.36 -1.06 -13.83
N SER A 105 -2.26 -1.75 -14.52
CA SER A 105 -2.84 -1.26 -15.80
C SER A 105 -3.71 -0.02 -15.62
N ASP A 106 -4.32 0.13 -14.46
CA ASP A 106 -5.23 1.20 -14.06
C ASP A 106 -4.56 2.32 -13.25
N ASP A 107 -3.22 2.26 -13.10
CA ASP A 107 -2.47 3.35 -12.50
C ASP A 107 -2.62 4.66 -13.28
N THR A 108 -2.99 5.73 -12.59
CA THR A 108 -2.82 7.09 -13.12
C THR A 108 -1.37 7.56 -12.96
N GLU A 109 -1.03 8.68 -13.60
CA GLU A 109 0.30 9.28 -13.44
C GLU A 109 0.53 9.74 -12.01
N GLU A 110 -0.52 10.27 -11.36
CA GLU A 110 -0.49 10.73 -9.96
C GLU A 110 -0.23 9.56 -8.99
N VAL A 111 -0.90 8.42 -9.18
CA VAL A 111 -0.67 7.21 -8.38
C VAL A 111 0.78 6.73 -8.53
N ARG A 112 1.30 6.73 -9.75
CA ARG A 112 2.71 6.38 -9.99
C ARG A 112 3.67 7.39 -9.38
N ALA A 113 3.35 8.68 -9.45
CA ALA A 113 4.15 9.73 -8.83
C ALA A 113 4.20 9.57 -7.29
N GLN A 114 3.09 9.19 -6.67
CA GLN A 114 3.07 8.84 -5.24
C GLN A 114 3.88 7.58 -4.95
N ARG A 115 3.68 6.50 -5.70
CA ARG A 115 4.34 5.20 -5.46
C ARG A 115 5.85 5.25 -5.65
N PHE A 116 6.35 5.93 -6.70
CA PHE A 116 7.76 6.00 -7.06
C PHE A 116 8.44 7.30 -6.66
N GLY A 117 7.68 8.27 -6.15
CA GLY A 117 8.22 9.52 -5.65
C GLY A 117 9.01 9.34 -4.35
N HIS A 118 9.69 10.40 -3.96
CA HIS A 118 10.45 10.45 -2.72
C HIS A 118 9.81 11.45 -1.76
N PRO A 119 9.71 11.12 -0.48
CA PRO A 119 9.30 12.08 0.54
C PRO A 119 10.21 13.31 0.53
N THR A 120 9.67 14.47 0.88
CA THR A 120 10.45 15.67 1.15
C THR A 120 11.23 15.52 2.46
N GLU A 121 12.20 16.37 2.71
CA GLU A 121 12.97 16.38 3.96
C GLU A 121 12.05 16.48 5.19
N GLU A 122 11.05 17.36 5.15
CA GLU A 122 10.05 17.49 6.22
C GLU A 122 9.27 16.16 6.43
N GLN A 123 8.86 15.50 5.36
CA GLN A 123 8.14 14.23 5.45
C GLN A 123 9.03 13.11 6.00
N GLU A 124 10.32 13.10 5.64
CA GLU A 124 11.29 12.16 6.20
C GLU A 124 11.53 12.41 7.69
N ASP A 125 11.57 13.69 8.14
CA ASP A 125 11.68 14.02 9.55
C ASP A 125 10.48 13.51 10.37
N VAL A 126 9.27 13.70 9.83
CA VAL A 126 8.05 13.14 10.45
C VAL A 126 8.13 11.62 10.56
N LEU A 127 8.63 10.94 9.52
CA LEU A 127 8.77 9.48 9.53
C LEU A 127 9.83 9.03 10.53
N ARG A 128 10.98 9.71 10.62
CA ARG A 128 12.00 9.45 11.64
C ARG A 128 11.45 9.60 13.06
N LEU A 129 10.67 10.64 13.28
CA LEU A 129 10.00 10.87 14.55
C LEU A 129 9.02 9.73 14.89
N LEU A 130 8.20 9.32 13.92
CA LEU A 130 7.26 8.21 14.07
C LEU A 130 7.97 6.89 14.37
N GLU A 131 9.10 6.61 13.70
CA GLU A 131 9.89 5.39 13.93
C GLU A 131 10.49 5.36 15.34
N SER A 132 10.91 6.50 15.88
CA SER A 132 11.49 6.60 17.24
C SER A 132 10.48 6.41 18.36
N ASN A 133 9.19 6.52 18.11
CA ASN A 133 8.14 6.36 19.11
C ASN A 133 8.18 4.99 19.80
N ASN A 134 7.90 4.97 21.08
CA ASN A 134 7.63 3.74 21.81
C ASN A 134 6.20 3.20 21.54
N ASP A 135 5.79 2.14 22.26
CA ASP A 135 4.49 1.49 22.08
C ASP A 135 3.31 2.31 22.62
N ARG A 136 3.56 3.37 23.41
CA ARG A 136 2.52 4.27 23.94
C ARG A 136 2.37 5.56 23.16
N GLU A 137 3.44 6.05 22.54
CA GLU A 137 3.50 7.34 21.88
C GLU A 137 2.77 7.36 20.52
N ILE A 138 2.20 8.51 20.20
CA ILE A 138 1.59 8.83 18.91
C ILE A 138 2.31 10.04 18.31
N THR A 139 2.58 10.01 17.02
CA THR A 139 3.09 11.19 16.31
C THR A 139 1.93 12.03 15.83
N VAL A 140 1.90 13.30 16.20
CA VAL A 140 0.95 14.28 15.67
C VAL A 140 1.67 15.24 14.73
N TRP A 141 1.34 15.15 13.44
CA TRP A 141 1.78 16.13 12.45
C TRP A 141 0.74 17.24 12.34
N TYR A 142 0.95 18.25 13.17
CA TYR A 142 0.11 19.43 13.19
C TYR A 142 0.63 20.47 12.18
N ASP A 143 -0.27 21.03 11.38
CA ASP A 143 0.02 22.11 10.47
C ASP A 143 -1.25 22.93 10.23
N GLU A 144 -1.26 24.17 10.73
CA GLU A 144 -2.41 25.07 10.67
C GLU A 144 -2.65 25.61 9.26
N THR A 145 -1.58 25.82 8.49
CA THR A 145 -1.62 26.46 7.18
C THR A 145 -2.07 25.52 6.06
N GLY A 146 -1.64 24.25 6.13
CA GLY A 146 -1.89 23.23 5.10
C GLY A 146 -0.89 23.31 3.95
N ASN A 147 -1.05 22.38 3.01
CA ASN A 147 -0.22 22.24 1.82
C ASN A 147 1.23 21.77 2.06
N VAL A 148 1.50 21.15 3.20
CA VAL A 148 2.81 20.55 3.55
C VAL A 148 2.95 19.09 3.05
N GLY A 149 2.03 18.63 2.23
CA GLY A 149 2.12 17.31 1.61
C GLY A 149 1.64 16.13 2.46
N LYS A 150 0.84 16.35 3.52
CA LYS A 150 0.27 15.25 4.35
C LYS A 150 -0.45 14.18 3.54
N SER A 151 -1.36 14.60 2.65
CA SER A 151 -2.13 13.67 1.80
C SER A 151 -1.24 12.93 0.80
N TRP A 152 -0.17 13.57 0.29
CA TRP A 152 0.79 12.91 -0.57
C TRP A 152 1.54 11.80 0.19
N LEU A 153 2.01 12.10 1.42
CA LEU A 153 2.70 11.10 2.25
C LEU A 153 1.79 9.93 2.60
N THR A 154 0.52 10.21 2.94
CA THR A 154 -0.47 9.16 3.19
C THR A 154 -0.61 8.22 1.99
N GLY A 155 -0.78 8.77 0.78
CA GLY A 155 -0.86 7.98 -0.44
C GLY A 155 0.43 7.22 -0.73
N HIS A 156 1.59 7.85 -0.55
CA HIS A 156 2.90 7.20 -0.72
C HIS A 156 3.06 5.98 0.20
N LEU A 157 2.76 6.14 1.49
CA LEU A 157 2.86 5.05 2.47
C LEU A 157 1.84 3.93 2.21
N TRP A 158 0.64 4.30 1.73
CA TRP A 158 -0.39 3.34 1.34
C TRP A 158 0.06 2.50 0.13
N GLU A 159 0.59 3.16 -0.91
CA GLU A 159 1.13 2.54 -2.12
C GLU A 159 2.34 1.64 -1.84
N LYS A 160 3.11 1.96 -0.80
CA LYS A 160 4.25 1.17 -0.31
C LYS A 160 3.86 0.04 0.65
N HIS A 161 2.58 -0.21 0.88
CA HIS A 161 2.10 -1.18 1.85
C HIS A 161 2.64 -0.96 3.28
N LYS A 162 2.93 0.32 3.63
CA LYS A 162 3.47 0.70 4.93
C LYS A 162 2.42 1.20 5.90
N ALA A 163 1.33 1.78 5.40
CA ALA A 163 0.32 2.38 6.26
C ALA A 163 -1.10 2.05 5.82
N HIS A 164 -2.00 1.97 6.80
CA HIS A 164 -3.43 2.06 6.60
C HIS A 164 -3.93 3.44 6.98
N GLN A 165 -4.65 4.10 6.07
CA GLN A 165 -5.43 5.29 6.42
C GLN A 165 -6.76 4.85 7.01
N VAL A 166 -7.11 5.40 8.18
CA VAL A 166 -8.32 5.06 8.90
C VAL A 166 -9.49 5.91 8.44
N ARG A 167 -10.65 5.28 8.27
CA ARG A 167 -11.90 5.99 8.04
C ARG A 167 -12.43 6.54 9.36
N LEU A 168 -12.52 7.87 9.48
CA LEU A 168 -13.15 8.50 10.63
C LEU A 168 -14.66 8.29 10.59
N THR A 169 -15.19 7.73 11.66
CA THR A 169 -16.62 7.54 11.91
C THR A 169 -17.03 8.34 13.13
N GLY A 170 -18.33 8.42 13.39
CA GLY A 170 -18.87 9.13 14.56
C GLY A 170 -18.61 8.43 15.91
N SER A 171 -18.06 7.20 15.92
CA SER A 171 -17.81 6.40 17.13
C SER A 171 -16.40 5.81 17.14
N ALA A 172 -15.84 5.64 18.34
CA ALA A 172 -14.55 4.97 18.54
C ALA A 172 -14.59 3.51 18.02
N GLU A 173 -15.67 2.81 18.33
CA GLU A 173 -15.91 1.45 17.86
C GLU A 173 -15.86 1.35 16.32
N GLY A 174 -16.48 2.28 15.61
CA GLY A 174 -16.47 2.30 14.14
C GLY A 174 -15.08 2.55 13.56
N ILE A 175 -14.25 3.39 14.21
CA ILE A 175 -12.85 3.64 13.83
C ILE A 175 -12.01 2.38 14.06
N VAL A 176 -12.13 1.74 15.23
CA VAL A 176 -11.39 0.52 15.59
C VAL A 176 -11.74 -0.63 14.66
N LYS A 177 -13.02 -0.80 14.33
CA LYS A 177 -13.50 -1.80 13.37
C LYS A 177 -12.88 -1.62 11.97
N ASP A 178 -12.74 -0.38 11.51
CA ASP A 178 -12.09 -0.09 10.22
C ASP A 178 -10.60 -0.49 10.25
N VAL A 179 -9.91 -0.22 11.36
CA VAL A 179 -8.52 -0.68 11.56
C VAL A 179 -8.44 -2.20 11.58
N CYS A 180 -9.30 -2.85 12.36
CA CYS A 180 -9.35 -4.31 12.48
C CYS A 180 -9.54 -4.97 11.11
N SER A 181 -10.54 -4.52 10.35
CA SER A 181 -10.82 -5.04 9.01
C SER A 181 -9.64 -4.88 8.03
N LYS A 182 -8.91 -3.77 8.09
CA LYS A 182 -7.74 -3.53 7.23
C LYS A 182 -6.54 -4.37 7.65
N MET A 183 -6.30 -4.49 8.96
CA MET A 183 -5.21 -5.30 9.51
C MET A 183 -5.45 -6.81 9.31
N ASP A 184 -6.70 -7.25 9.20
CA ASP A 184 -7.05 -8.62 8.85
C ASP A 184 -6.73 -8.94 7.39
N GLN A 185 -6.96 -8.01 6.49
CA GLN A 185 -6.60 -8.15 5.08
C GLN A 185 -5.09 -8.12 4.86
N GLU A 186 -4.41 -7.17 5.51
CA GLU A 186 -2.97 -7.00 5.42
C GLU A 186 -2.44 -6.28 6.67
N ARG A 187 -1.48 -6.87 7.36
CA ARG A 187 -0.82 -6.22 8.49
C ARG A 187 0.19 -5.18 8.00
N ARG A 188 -0.05 -3.92 8.35
CA ARG A 188 0.86 -2.81 8.06
C ARG A 188 1.37 -2.17 9.34
N PRO A 189 2.64 -1.71 9.38
CA PRO A 189 3.24 -1.21 10.61
C PRO A 189 2.69 0.16 11.08
N ILE A 190 2.00 0.90 10.22
CA ILE A 190 1.55 2.26 10.50
C ILE A 190 0.04 2.38 10.32
N VAL A 191 -0.62 3.07 11.25
CA VAL A 191 -2.00 3.53 11.16
C VAL A 191 -2.01 5.05 11.07
N ILE A 192 -2.62 5.61 10.03
CA ILE A 192 -2.75 7.05 9.82
C ILE A 192 -4.19 7.47 10.10
N ILE A 193 -4.35 8.39 11.03
CA ILE A 193 -5.60 9.09 11.34
C ILE A 193 -5.50 10.49 10.76
N ASP A 194 -6.13 10.72 9.62
CA ASP A 194 -6.14 12.02 8.96
C ASP A 194 -7.44 12.77 9.33
N ILE A 195 -7.30 13.85 10.11
CA ILE A 195 -8.40 14.73 10.49
C ILE A 195 -8.44 15.88 9.47
N PRO A 196 -9.42 15.88 8.56
CA PRO A 196 -9.49 16.87 7.51
C PRO A 196 -9.68 18.29 8.10
N ARG A 197 -9.33 19.31 7.33
CA ARG A 197 -9.44 20.72 7.78
C ARG A 197 -10.85 21.11 8.25
N SER A 198 -11.87 20.56 7.62
CA SER A 198 -13.28 20.75 8.03
C SER A 198 -13.68 19.93 9.25
N GLY A 199 -12.84 18.98 9.65
CA GLY A 199 -13.05 18.08 10.79
C GLY A 199 -12.54 18.66 12.09
N LYS A 200 -12.96 18.05 13.19
CA LYS A 200 -12.54 18.41 14.55
C LYS A 200 -12.11 17.15 15.29
N TRP A 201 -11.22 17.32 16.27
CA TRP A 201 -10.94 16.30 17.25
C TRP A 201 -12.24 15.99 18.06
N THR A 202 -12.69 14.76 18.00
CA THR A 202 -13.87 14.28 18.72
C THR A 202 -13.48 13.33 19.85
N PRO A 203 -14.31 13.16 20.89
CA PRO A 203 -14.04 12.13 21.92
C PRO A 203 -13.79 10.75 21.33
N ALA A 204 -14.51 10.38 20.27
CA ALA A 204 -14.37 9.11 19.58
C ALA A 204 -12.95 8.90 18.98
N ILE A 205 -12.31 9.98 18.49
CA ILE A 205 -10.94 9.89 17.94
C ILE A 205 -9.93 9.61 19.06
N TYR A 206 -10.04 10.29 20.21
CA TYR A 206 -9.13 10.06 21.35
C TYR A 206 -9.29 8.64 21.89
N GLU A 207 -10.50 8.18 22.11
CA GLU A 207 -10.80 6.83 22.58
C GLU A 207 -10.28 5.77 21.58
N ALA A 208 -10.51 5.95 20.29
CA ALA A 208 -9.99 5.03 19.26
C ALA A 208 -8.46 4.98 19.27
N ILE A 209 -7.78 6.12 19.43
CA ILE A 209 -6.31 6.18 19.53
C ILE A 209 -5.82 5.34 20.71
N GLU A 210 -6.46 5.42 21.89
CA GLU A 210 -6.09 4.63 23.05
C GLU A 210 -6.22 3.14 22.78
N VAL A 211 -7.38 2.71 22.27
CA VAL A 211 -7.66 1.30 21.94
C VAL A 211 -6.64 0.76 20.91
N ILE A 212 -6.37 1.52 19.84
CA ILE A 212 -5.41 1.12 18.80
C ILE A 212 -3.99 1.00 19.40
N LYS A 213 -3.58 1.92 20.27
CA LYS A 213 -2.25 1.90 20.90
C LYS A 213 -2.12 0.81 21.97
N ASP A 214 -3.20 0.48 22.68
CA ASP A 214 -3.22 -0.65 23.60
C ASP A 214 -3.11 -2.00 22.88
N GLY A 215 -3.51 -2.01 21.60
CA GLY A 215 -3.18 -3.05 20.63
C GLY A 215 -4.14 -4.24 20.59
N LEU A 216 -5.07 -4.37 21.53
CA LEU A 216 -6.11 -5.39 21.48
C LEU A 216 -7.35 -4.79 20.83
N ILE A 217 -7.59 -5.15 19.58
CA ILE A 217 -8.71 -4.67 18.78
C ILE A 217 -9.58 -5.84 18.31
N ASP A 218 -10.87 -5.59 18.14
CA ASP A 218 -11.81 -6.59 17.65
C ASP A 218 -12.84 -6.00 16.68
N ASP A 219 -13.39 -6.86 15.85
CA ASP A 219 -14.57 -6.59 15.06
C ASP A 219 -15.66 -7.61 15.45
N PRO A 220 -16.65 -7.23 16.24
CA PRO A 220 -17.71 -8.13 16.69
C PRO A 220 -18.66 -8.60 15.56
N ARG A 221 -18.56 -8.02 14.36
CA ARG A 221 -19.26 -8.53 13.18
C ARG A 221 -18.61 -9.84 12.72
N TYR A 222 -19.38 -10.75 12.20
CA TYR A 222 -18.85 -11.98 11.56
C TYR A 222 -17.96 -12.87 12.45
N SER A 223 -18.44 -13.23 13.66
CA SER A 223 -17.77 -14.15 14.60
C SER A 223 -16.63 -13.57 15.46
N ALA A 224 -16.70 -12.26 15.79
CA ALA A 224 -15.80 -11.63 16.78
C ALA A 224 -14.32 -11.94 16.56
N HIS A 225 -13.75 -11.42 15.47
CA HIS A 225 -12.33 -11.57 15.21
C HIS A 225 -11.55 -10.55 16.04
N ALA A 226 -10.85 -11.04 17.06
CA ALA A 226 -9.96 -10.24 17.88
C ALA A 226 -8.50 -10.41 17.42
N MET A 227 -7.74 -9.33 17.42
CA MET A 227 -6.32 -9.39 17.07
C MET A 227 -5.47 -8.49 17.96
N ASN A 228 -4.22 -8.87 18.13
CA ASN A 228 -3.23 -8.06 18.80
C ASN A 228 -2.35 -7.35 17.74
N ILE A 229 -2.43 -6.02 17.70
CA ILE A 229 -1.65 -5.13 16.83
C ILE A 229 -0.64 -4.29 17.62
N ARG A 230 -0.29 -4.69 18.83
CA ARG A 230 0.66 -3.96 19.69
C ARG A 230 1.98 -3.71 18.95
N GLY A 231 2.53 -2.52 19.11
CA GLY A 231 3.71 -2.07 18.38
C GLY A 231 3.40 -1.33 17.06
N THR A 232 2.14 -1.33 16.61
CA THR A 232 1.73 -0.51 15.46
C THR A 232 1.95 0.98 15.78
N LYS A 233 2.61 1.68 14.87
CA LYS A 233 2.82 3.12 14.96
C LYS A 233 1.55 3.86 14.59
N VAL A 234 1.20 4.88 15.35
CA VAL A 234 0.04 5.73 15.06
C VAL A 234 0.50 7.13 14.74
N MET A 235 0.12 7.62 13.57
CA MET A 235 0.34 8.99 13.13
C MET A 235 -1.00 9.69 12.95
N VAL A 236 -1.14 10.85 13.59
CA VAL A 236 -2.31 11.72 13.43
C VAL A 236 -1.91 12.94 12.62
N MET A 237 -2.57 13.16 11.51
CA MET A 237 -2.41 14.35 10.68
C MET A 237 -3.58 15.28 10.91
N CYS A 238 -3.33 16.55 11.23
CA CYS A 238 -4.40 17.49 11.53
C CYS A 238 -4.03 18.94 11.23
N ASN A 239 -5.07 19.80 11.10
CA ASN A 239 -4.95 21.24 10.98
C ASN A 239 -5.54 21.97 12.19
N THR A 240 -6.11 21.24 13.13
CA THR A 240 -6.73 21.76 14.35
C THR A 240 -6.01 21.23 15.57
N LYS A 241 -5.88 22.06 16.61
CA LYS A 241 -5.18 21.69 17.85
C LYS A 241 -5.94 20.59 18.60
N PRO A 242 -5.27 19.51 19.05
CA PRO A 242 -5.88 18.56 19.98
C PRO A 242 -6.07 19.16 21.38
N LYS A 243 -6.96 18.58 22.15
CA LYS A 243 -7.04 18.81 23.59
C LYS A 243 -6.10 17.84 24.30
N LEU A 244 -5.00 18.37 24.84
CA LEU A 244 -3.90 17.53 25.40
C LEU A 244 -4.30 16.79 26.67
N ASP A 245 -5.31 17.27 27.39
CA ASP A 245 -5.87 16.65 28.59
C ASP A 245 -6.71 15.39 28.31
N ARG A 246 -6.95 15.09 27.03
CA ARG A 246 -7.77 13.92 26.64
C ARG A 246 -7.01 12.61 26.59
N LEU A 247 -5.68 12.66 26.43
CA LEU A 247 -4.80 11.50 26.57
C LEU A 247 -3.72 11.84 27.61
N SER A 248 -3.05 10.81 28.16
CA SER A 248 -1.93 11.03 29.05
C SER A 248 -0.79 11.78 28.36
N LYS A 249 -0.10 12.65 29.08
CA LYS A 249 0.91 13.56 28.53
C LYS A 249 2.05 12.83 27.82
N ASP A 250 2.41 11.66 28.29
CA ASP A 250 3.47 10.78 27.75
C ASP A 250 3.12 10.17 26.37
N ARG A 251 1.88 10.32 25.88
CA ARG A 251 1.48 9.80 24.58
C ARG A 251 1.77 10.77 23.43
N TRP A 252 1.96 12.07 23.72
CA TRP A 252 2.01 13.10 22.69
C TRP A 252 3.43 13.39 22.20
N ILE A 253 3.70 13.08 20.94
CA ILE A 253 4.91 13.49 20.24
C ILE A 253 4.50 14.34 19.05
N PHE A 254 4.87 15.62 19.06
CA PHE A 254 4.49 16.56 18.02
C PHE A 254 5.62 16.80 17.03
N TYR A 255 5.27 16.75 15.77
CA TYR A 255 6.01 17.43 14.72
C TYR A 255 5.30 18.77 14.45
N ASN A 256 6.05 19.88 14.57
CA ASN A 256 5.51 21.25 14.58
C ASN A 256 4.46 21.43 15.69
N ALA A 257 4.90 21.38 16.94
CA ALA A 257 4.01 21.55 18.09
C ALA A 257 3.22 22.87 18.01
N PRO A 258 1.90 22.85 18.26
CA PRO A 258 1.12 24.07 18.34
C PRO A 258 1.63 24.95 19.49
N VAL A 259 1.67 26.28 19.28
CA VAL A 259 2.08 27.25 20.33
C VAL A 259 1.26 27.01 21.61
N GLY A 260 1.93 26.76 22.71
CA GLY A 260 1.33 26.41 24.02
C GLY A 260 1.20 24.91 24.31
N ALA A 261 1.69 24.03 23.44
CA ALA A 261 1.94 22.64 23.78
C ALA A 261 3.34 22.53 24.40
N ASP A 262 3.50 22.98 25.64
CA ASP A 262 4.75 22.82 26.35
C ASP A 262 5.04 21.31 26.53
N LYS A 263 6.27 20.94 26.19
CA LYS A 263 6.83 19.63 26.56
C LYS A 263 6.85 19.62 28.09
N GLY A 264 5.86 18.97 28.69
CA GLY A 264 5.82 18.71 30.12
C GLY A 264 6.80 17.61 30.51
#